data_3408c0458ab707ebd89838f454aae07d
#
_entry.id   3408c0458ab707ebd89838f454aae07d
#
_cell.length_a   1.000
_cell.length_b   1.000
_cell.length_c   1.000
_cell.angle_alpha   90.00
_cell.angle_beta   90.00
_cell.angle_gamma   90.00
#
_symmetry.space_group_name_H-M   'P 1'
#
loop_
_entity.id
_entity.type
_entity.pdbx_description
1 polymer ?
#
loop_
_entity_poly.entity_id
_entity_poly.type
_entity_poly.pdbx_seq_one_letter_code
_entity_poly.pdbx_strand_id
1 'polypeptide(L)'
;MRNIVASTLFGSLLAFSSLYAHAVTYQQERQHHPRIAHAIHELKEAIKYMEAAPHDFGGHKAAAIASSKQAITDLQEALKYREAQDTKKGK
;
A
#
# COMPACT_ATOMS: atom_id res chain seq x y z
N MET A 1 -19.68 -5.05 41.10
CA MET A 1 -18.24 -4.94 40.87
C MET A 1 -17.79 -5.39 39.50
N ARG A 2 -18.26 -6.54 39.05
CA ARG A 2 -17.84 -7.08 37.73
C ARG A 2 -18.27 -6.22 36.57
N ASN A 3 -19.45 -5.60 36.64
CA ASN A 3 -19.98 -4.78 35.57
C ASN A 3 -19.20 -3.51 35.34
N ILE A 4 -18.58 -2.97 36.39
CA ILE A 4 -17.79 -1.73 36.30
C ILE A 4 -16.54 -1.93 35.46
N VAL A 5 -15.89 -3.09 35.60
CA VAL A 5 -14.67 -3.43 34.89
C VAL A 5 -14.94 -3.54 33.39
N ALA A 6 -16.04 -4.17 33.00
CA ALA A 6 -16.43 -4.32 31.62
C ALA A 6 -16.69 -2.96 30.94
N SER A 7 -17.32 -2.04 31.68
CA SER A 7 -17.61 -0.70 31.16
C SER A 7 -16.34 0.09 30.85
N THR A 8 -15.34 -0.04 31.70
CA THR A 8 -14.07 0.66 31.51
C THR A 8 -13.35 0.22 30.24
N LEU A 9 -13.35 -1.07 29.96
CA LEU A 9 -12.72 -1.62 28.76
C LEU A 9 -13.39 -1.13 27.49
N PHE A 10 -14.70 -1.02 27.50
CA PHE A 10 -15.46 -0.52 26.34
C PHE A 10 -15.10 0.92 26.00
N GLY A 11 -14.96 1.76 27.01
CA GLY A 11 -14.62 3.16 26.81
C GLY A 11 -13.27 3.35 26.15
N SER A 12 -12.28 2.54 26.50
CA SER A 12 -10.94 2.62 25.94
C SER A 12 -10.92 2.31 24.45
N LEU A 13 -11.67 1.30 24.02
CA LEU A 13 -11.76 0.92 22.61
C LEU A 13 -12.36 2.00 21.75
N LEU A 14 -13.40 2.67 22.24
CA LEU A 14 -14.06 3.76 21.52
C LEU A 14 -13.12 4.96 21.31
N ALA A 15 -12.31 5.27 22.31
CA ALA A 15 -11.36 6.37 22.22
C ALA A 15 -10.31 6.13 21.14
N PHE A 16 -9.81 4.91 21.03
CA PHE A 16 -8.85 4.56 19.98
C PHE A 16 -9.44 4.68 18.59
N SER A 17 -10.66 4.23 18.39
CA SER A 17 -11.34 4.31 17.11
C SER A 17 -11.45 5.75 16.62
N SER A 18 -11.72 6.69 17.51
CA SER A 18 -11.86 8.11 17.16
C SER A 18 -10.58 8.72 16.63
N LEU A 19 -9.43 8.32 17.16
CA LEU A 19 -8.13 8.87 16.74
C LEU A 19 -7.77 8.51 15.31
N TYR A 20 -8.19 7.34 14.83
CA TYR A 20 -7.87 6.89 13.48
C TYR A 20 -8.88 7.34 12.42
N ALA A 21 -9.98 7.96 12.83
CA ALA A 21 -11.08 8.31 11.93
C ALA A 21 -10.70 9.37 10.89
N HIS A 22 -9.69 10.19 11.15
CA HIS A 22 -9.34 11.34 10.31
C HIS A 22 -8.13 11.13 9.41
N ALA A 23 -7.41 10.02 9.55
CA ALA A 23 -6.22 9.74 8.75
C ALA A 23 -6.58 8.92 7.53
N VAL A 24 -6.05 9.32 6.36
CA VAL A 24 -6.12 8.50 5.15
C VAL A 24 -4.96 7.53 5.18
N THR A 25 -5.23 6.24 4.99
CA THR A 25 -4.20 5.21 5.03
C THR A 25 -3.72 4.87 3.62
N TYR A 26 -2.52 4.28 3.55
CA TYR A 26 -1.99 3.76 2.29
C TYR A 26 -2.96 2.76 1.64
N GLN A 27 -3.60 1.91 2.46
CA GLN A 27 -4.55 0.93 1.95
C GLN A 27 -5.78 1.62 1.33
N GLN A 28 -6.26 2.70 1.92
CA GLN A 28 -7.35 3.47 1.35
C GLN A 28 -6.94 4.13 0.04
N GLU A 29 -5.71 4.62 -0.06
CA GLU A 29 -5.20 5.17 -1.32
C GLU A 29 -5.16 4.12 -2.42
N ARG A 30 -4.78 2.88 -2.09
CA ARG A 30 -4.83 1.80 -3.05
C ARG A 30 -6.26 1.55 -3.56
N GLN A 31 -7.24 1.67 -2.69
CA GLN A 31 -8.66 1.50 -3.05
C GLN A 31 -9.18 2.66 -3.88
N HIS A 32 -8.73 3.88 -3.60
CA HIS A 32 -9.14 5.07 -4.34
C HIS A 32 -8.45 5.16 -5.70
N HIS A 33 -7.30 4.53 -5.86
CA HIS A 33 -6.53 4.55 -7.09
C HIS A 33 -6.26 3.12 -7.57
N PRO A 34 -7.32 2.39 -7.96
CA PRO A 34 -7.18 0.97 -8.28
C PRO A 34 -6.28 0.70 -9.49
N ARG A 35 -6.18 1.63 -10.42
CA ARG A 35 -5.30 1.46 -11.58
C ARG A 35 -3.83 1.44 -11.16
N ILE A 36 -3.44 2.29 -10.22
CA ILE A 36 -2.07 2.30 -9.71
C ILE A 36 -1.78 1.02 -8.93
N ALA A 37 -2.72 0.62 -8.05
CA ALA A 37 -2.59 -0.63 -7.30
C ALA A 37 -2.50 -1.84 -8.23
N HIS A 38 -3.29 -1.85 -9.29
CA HIS A 38 -3.28 -2.92 -10.29
C HIS A 38 -1.95 -2.96 -11.05
N ALA A 39 -1.42 -1.80 -11.42
CA ALA A 39 -0.13 -1.72 -12.11
C ALA A 39 1.00 -2.30 -11.26
N ILE A 40 1.00 -2.01 -9.96
CA ILE A 40 1.99 -2.59 -9.03
C ILE A 40 1.88 -4.12 -9.03
N HIS A 41 0.67 -4.64 -8.96
CA HIS A 41 0.44 -6.08 -8.98
C HIS A 41 0.94 -6.69 -10.29
N GLU A 42 0.59 -6.12 -11.43
CA GLU A 42 0.98 -6.62 -12.74
C GLU A 42 2.50 -6.61 -12.92
N LEU A 43 3.17 -5.57 -12.43
CA LEU A 43 4.63 -5.51 -12.49
C LEU A 43 5.27 -6.62 -11.64
N LYS A 44 4.71 -6.91 -10.46
CA LYS A 44 5.21 -8.00 -9.63
C LYS A 44 5.06 -9.35 -10.33
N GLU A 45 3.92 -9.57 -11.01
CA GLU A 45 3.71 -10.79 -11.77
C GLU A 45 4.63 -10.88 -12.98
N ALA A 46 4.84 -9.76 -13.67
CA ALA A 46 5.76 -9.70 -14.80
C ALA A 46 7.18 -10.06 -14.39
N ILE A 47 7.64 -9.61 -13.21
CA ILE A 47 8.95 -9.96 -12.69
C ILE A 47 9.05 -11.47 -12.49
N LYS A 48 8.04 -12.10 -11.94
CA LYS A 48 8.02 -13.57 -11.77
C LYS A 48 8.15 -14.29 -13.09
N TYR A 49 7.44 -13.85 -14.12
CA TYR A 49 7.55 -14.43 -15.45
C TYR A 49 8.94 -14.27 -16.03
N MET A 50 9.55 -13.09 -15.89
CA MET A 50 10.89 -12.83 -16.39
C MET A 50 11.93 -13.69 -15.66
N GLU A 51 11.80 -13.81 -14.34
CA GLU A 51 12.71 -14.63 -13.53
C GLU A 51 12.63 -16.11 -13.90
N ALA A 52 11.44 -16.57 -14.27
CA ALA A 52 11.22 -17.96 -14.66
C ALA A 52 11.67 -18.27 -16.09
N ALA A 53 11.86 -17.26 -16.94
CA ALA A 53 12.26 -17.47 -18.32
C ALA A 53 13.68 -18.06 -18.38
N PRO A 54 13.92 -19.06 -19.26
CA PRO A 54 15.14 -19.90 -19.16
C PRO A 54 16.43 -19.27 -19.62
N HIS A 55 16.43 -18.17 -20.34
CA HIS A 55 17.66 -17.58 -20.89
C HIS A 55 17.90 -16.20 -20.32
N ASP A 56 19.11 -15.68 -20.45
CA ASP A 56 19.45 -14.35 -19.96
C ASP A 56 19.17 -13.23 -20.98
N PHE A 57 18.96 -13.60 -22.23
CA PHE A 57 18.65 -12.65 -23.31
C PHE A 57 19.67 -11.51 -23.40
N GLY A 58 20.97 -11.87 -23.31
CA GLY A 58 22.04 -10.88 -23.43
C GLY A 58 22.08 -9.84 -22.33
N GLY A 59 21.59 -10.19 -21.15
CA GLY A 59 21.51 -9.26 -20.02
C GLY A 59 20.30 -8.35 -20.04
N HIS A 60 19.53 -8.34 -21.12
CA HIS A 60 18.34 -7.47 -21.22
C HIS A 60 17.22 -7.88 -20.27
N LYS A 61 17.11 -9.20 -19.97
CA LYS A 61 16.14 -9.67 -18.99
C LYS A 61 16.44 -9.11 -17.60
N ALA A 62 17.69 -9.16 -17.17
CA ALA A 62 18.07 -8.59 -15.86
C ALA A 62 17.80 -7.09 -15.79
N ALA A 63 18.07 -6.37 -16.88
CA ALA A 63 17.79 -4.94 -16.95
C ALA A 63 16.29 -4.65 -16.86
N ALA A 64 15.46 -5.47 -17.53
CA ALA A 64 14.02 -5.32 -17.49
C ALA A 64 13.46 -5.61 -16.09
N ILE A 65 13.99 -6.62 -15.41
CA ILE A 65 13.60 -6.92 -14.03
C ILE A 65 13.93 -5.75 -13.11
N ALA A 66 15.14 -5.19 -13.24
CA ALA A 66 15.58 -4.05 -12.42
C ALA A 66 14.69 -2.83 -12.65
N SER A 67 14.36 -2.54 -13.92
CA SER A 67 13.46 -1.42 -14.27
C SER A 67 12.06 -1.63 -13.73
N SER A 68 11.57 -2.87 -13.76
CA SER A 68 10.25 -3.20 -13.23
C SER A 68 10.20 -3.01 -11.72
N LYS A 69 11.25 -3.39 -11.00
CA LYS A 69 11.34 -3.18 -9.55
C LYS A 69 11.37 -1.69 -9.22
N GLN A 70 12.10 -0.90 -10.01
CA GLN A 70 12.13 0.55 -9.81
C GLN A 70 10.75 1.16 -10.07
N ALA A 71 10.05 0.70 -11.10
CA ALA A 71 8.70 1.18 -11.40
C ALA A 71 7.73 0.88 -10.25
N ILE A 72 7.84 -0.30 -9.64
CA ILE A 72 7.02 -0.64 -8.47
C ILE A 72 7.29 0.35 -7.34
N THR A 73 8.56 0.62 -7.05
CA THR A 73 8.94 1.58 -6.01
C THR A 73 8.34 2.96 -6.30
N ASP A 74 8.45 3.43 -7.54
CA ASP A 74 7.94 4.73 -7.93
C ASP A 74 6.42 4.80 -7.78
N LEU A 75 5.69 3.74 -8.14
CA LEU A 75 4.24 3.71 -7.97
C LEU A 75 3.83 3.67 -6.50
N GLN A 76 4.58 2.96 -5.67
CA GLN A 76 4.33 2.96 -4.22
C GLN A 76 4.57 4.34 -3.62
N GLU A 77 5.62 5.02 -4.05
CA GLU A 77 5.89 6.39 -3.60
C GLU A 77 4.82 7.37 -4.08
N ALA A 78 4.27 7.14 -5.28
CA ALA A 78 3.15 7.94 -5.79
C ALA A 78 1.93 7.82 -4.88
N LEU A 79 1.61 6.61 -4.42
CA LEU A 79 0.49 6.40 -3.49
C LEU A 79 0.76 7.05 -2.13
N LYS A 80 1.98 6.98 -1.65
CA LYS A 80 2.37 7.65 -0.39
C LYS A 80 2.25 9.16 -0.50
N TYR A 81 2.62 9.71 -1.64
CA TYR A 81 2.46 11.15 -1.90
C TYR A 81 0.98 11.54 -1.83
N ARG A 82 0.11 10.76 -2.48
CA ARG A 82 -1.33 11.02 -2.44
C ARG A 82 -1.89 10.89 -1.02
N GLU A 83 -1.44 9.88 -0.29
CA GLU A 83 -1.83 9.69 1.10
C GLU A 83 -1.54 10.96 1.92
N ALA A 84 -0.36 11.52 1.77
CA ALA A 84 0.02 12.73 2.49
C ALA A 84 -0.84 13.93 2.07
N GLN A 85 -1.11 14.08 0.76
CA GLN A 85 -1.92 15.18 0.26
C GLN A 85 -3.38 15.06 0.70
N ASP A 86 -3.94 13.86 0.61
CA ASP A 86 -5.33 13.64 0.96
C ASP A 86 -5.57 13.77 2.46
N THR A 87 -4.62 13.37 3.28
CA THR A 87 -4.68 13.57 4.72
C THR A 87 -4.70 15.06 5.07
N LYS A 88 -3.89 15.87 4.38
CA LYS A 88 -3.89 17.32 4.58
C LYS A 88 -5.21 17.96 4.20
N LYS A 89 -5.80 17.53 3.08
CA LYS A 89 -7.08 18.06 2.60
C LYS A 89 -8.24 17.70 3.50
N GLY A 90 -8.16 16.54 4.17
CA GLY A 90 -9.19 16.08 5.08
C GLY A 90 -9.31 16.88 6.36
N LYS A 91 -8.42 17.82 6.58
CA LYS A 91 -8.47 18.73 7.72
C LYS A 91 -9.06 20.07 7.29
#